data_d70fb963ebe5560aeb7ee198c9c7e0e4
#
_entry.id   d70fb963ebe5560aeb7ee198c9c7e0e4
#
_cell.length_a   1.000
_cell.length_b   1.000
_cell.length_c   1.000
_cell.angle_alpha   90.00
_cell.angle_beta   90.00
_cell.angle_gamma   90.00
#
_symmetry.space_group_name_H-M   'P 1'
#
loop_
_entity.id
_entity.type
_entity.pdbx_description
1 polymer ?
#
loop_
_entity_poly.entity_id
_entity_poly.type
_entity_poly.pdbx_seq_one_letter_code
_entity_poly.pdbx_strand_id
1 'polypeptide(L)'
;MASEKTGLEISSIKSRANKPGSGSKSKDGMTFIWADPAVRRSKTASKSKRKGNGFELEIVHKLREIGYEGCVSSRSQNKALDADKVDICDMNDELPVNIQSKYTQNMPNYFDIRDACSDKVKPFCMIWKKAGKDGSPSRGTVAVIPVEYFYQLISKWKHLLSK
;
A
#
# COMPACT_ATOMS: atom_id res chain seq x y z
N MET A 1 -40.22 8.10 -8.48
CA MET A 1 -41.01 9.16 -7.82
C MET A 1 -40.22 10.42 -7.48
N ALA A 2 -38.89 10.41 -7.36
CA ALA A 2 -38.10 11.62 -7.14
C ALA A 2 -37.90 12.49 -8.40
N SER A 3 -38.24 11.97 -9.61
CA SER A 3 -38.08 12.71 -10.88
C SER A 3 -39.19 13.70 -11.18
N GLU A 4 -40.38 13.42 -10.69
CA GLU A 4 -41.56 14.25 -11.01
C GLU A 4 -41.60 15.58 -10.26
N LYS A 5 -40.89 15.68 -9.10
CA LYS A 5 -40.88 16.92 -8.29
C LYS A 5 -39.81 17.95 -8.69
N THR A 6 -38.79 17.55 -9.47
CA THR A 6 -37.63 18.43 -9.75
C THR A 6 -37.42 18.72 -11.24
N GLY A 7 -38.21 18.17 -12.14
CA GLY A 7 -38.08 18.37 -13.59
C GLY A 7 -36.74 17.97 -14.19
N LEU A 8 -35.96 17.14 -13.45
CA LEU A 8 -34.67 16.63 -13.91
C LEU A 8 -34.85 15.24 -14.53
N GLU A 9 -34.28 15.04 -15.72
CA GLU A 9 -34.26 13.72 -16.35
C GLU A 9 -33.49 12.70 -15.51
N ILE A 10 -33.95 11.45 -15.50
CA ILE A 10 -33.32 10.35 -14.72
C ILE A 10 -31.85 10.16 -15.10
N SER A 11 -31.49 10.36 -16.36
CA SER A 11 -30.11 10.31 -16.86
C SER A 11 -29.23 11.40 -16.22
N SER A 12 -29.77 12.59 -16.04
CA SER A 12 -29.08 13.73 -15.41
C SER A 12 -28.82 13.49 -13.92
N ILE A 13 -29.76 12.86 -13.22
CA ILE A 13 -29.62 12.49 -11.81
C ILE A 13 -28.53 11.41 -11.64
N LYS A 14 -28.52 10.37 -12.49
CA LYS A 14 -27.49 9.31 -12.45
C LYS A 14 -26.09 9.85 -12.72
N SER A 15 -25.91 10.76 -13.68
CA SER A 15 -24.61 11.32 -14.01
C SER A 15 -24.05 12.20 -12.89
N ARG A 16 -24.92 12.88 -12.13
CA ARG A 16 -24.50 13.72 -10.98
C ARG A 16 -24.19 12.91 -9.75
N ALA A 17 -24.94 11.82 -9.49
CA ALA A 17 -24.70 10.92 -8.38
C ALA A 17 -23.38 10.12 -8.54
N ASN A 18 -22.86 9.98 -9.76
CA ASN A 18 -21.64 9.22 -10.05
C ASN A 18 -20.33 10.01 -9.97
N LYS A 19 -20.36 11.29 -9.58
CA LYS A 19 -19.11 12.06 -9.33
C LYS A 19 -18.58 11.81 -7.94
N PRO A 20 -17.31 11.35 -7.79
CA PRO A 20 -16.73 11.04 -6.49
C PRO A 20 -16.48 12.30 -5.67
N GLY A 21 -16.90 12.28 -4.43
CA GLY A 21 -16.38 13.14 -3.37
C GLY A 21 -17.02 14.51 -3.20
N SER A 22 -17.99 14.90 -4.01
CA SER A 22 -18.77 16.12 -3.77
C SER A 22 -20.25 15.83 -3.98
N GLY A 23 -21.08 16.20 -3.04
CA GLY A 23 -22.51 16.30 -3.32
C GLY A 23 -22.69 17.25 -4.50
N SER A 24 -23.33 16.80 -5.58
CA SER A 24 -23.70 17.66 -6.68
C SER A 24 -24.96 18.41 -6.30
N LYS A 25 -24.94 19.75 -6.33
CA LYS A 25 -26.11 20.58 -6.08
C LYS A 25 -26.96 20.65 -7.34
N SER A 26 -28.27 20.43 -7.20
CA SER A 26 -29.23 20.75 -8.24
C SER A 26 -29.44 22.27 -8.33
N LYS A 27 -30.11 22.74 -9.39
CA LYS A 27 -30.53 24.13 -9.50
C LYS A 27 -31.43 24.60 -8.34
N ASP A 28 -32.10 23.64 -7.69
CA ASP A 28 -33.02 23.88 -6.57
C ASP A 28 -32.34 23.79 -5.20
N GLY A 29 -31.00 23.74 -5.15
CA GLY A 29 -30.24 23.72 -3.91
C GLY A 29 -30.14 22.34 -3.23
N MET A 30 -30.78 21.28 -3.76
CA MET A 30 -30.67 19.93 -3.20
C MET A 30 -29.29 19.33 -3.42
N THR A 31 -28.75 18.68 -2.41
CA THR A 31 -27.48 17.98 -2.47
C THR A 31 -27.71 16.48 -2.74
N PHE A 32 -27.16 15.98 -3.85
CA PHE A 32 -27.19 14.56 -4.16
C PHE A 32 -25.92 13.90 -3.55
N ILE A 33 -26.15 13.00 -2.63
CA ILE A 33 -25.10 12.13 -2.08
C ILE A 33 -25.09 10.79 -2.80
N TRP A 34 -23.96 10.12 -2.74
CA TRP A 34 -23.78 8.81 -3.31
C TRP A 34 -24.81 7.82 -2.75
N ALA A 35 -25.69 7.35 -3.60
CA ALA A 35 -26.68 6.35 -3.25
C ALA A 35 -26.14 4.90 -3.36
N ASP A 36 -25.03 4.69 -4.13
CA ASP A 36 -24.50 3.35 -4.38
C ASP A 36 -23.20 3.09 -3.58
N PRO A 37 -23.29 2.30 -2.49
CA PRO A 37 -22.12 1.90 -1.70
C PRO A 37 -21.07 1.09 -2.47
N ALA A 38 -21.48 0.34 -3.52
CA ALA A 38 -20.57 -0.48 -4.31
C ALA A 38 -19.61 0.39 -5.14
N VAL A 39 -20.10 1.46 -5.77
CA VAL A 39 -19.27 2.39 -6.53
C VAL A 39 -18.27 3.14 -5.62
N ARG A 40 -18.68 3.47 -4.39
CA ARG A 40 -17.83 4.09 -3.40
C ARG A 40 -16.70 3.17 -2.95
N ARG A 41 -17.01 1.88 -2.68
CA ARG A 41 -16.02 0.85 -2.30
C ARG A 41 -15.02 0.60 -3.42
N SER A 42 -15.44 0.48 -4.67
CA SER A 42 -14.58 0.26 -5.83
C SER A 42 -13.52 1.36 -6.00
N LYS A 43 -13.92 2.64 -5.89
CA LYS A 43 -12.98 3.77 -6.03
C LYS A 43 -12.01 3.89 -4.87
N THR A 44 -12.43 3.57 -3.65
CA THR A 44 -11.56 3.55 -2.48
C THR A 44 -10.53 2.43 -2.58
N ALA A 45 -10.94 1.23 -3.02
CA ALA A 45 -10.04 0.10 -3.25
C ALA A 45 -8.99 0.40 -4.32
N SER A 46 -9.39 1.00 -5.45
CA SER A 46 -8.46 1.42 -6.51
C SER A 46 -7.43 2.45 -6.03
N LYS A 47 -7.85 3.43 -5.22
CA LYS A 47 -6.96 4.43 -4.64
C LYS A 47 -5.98 3.82 -3.65
N SER A 48 -6.44 2.87 -2.82
CA SER A 48 -5.58 2.15 -1.86
C SER A 48 -4.56 1.29 -2.58
N LYS A 49 -4.96 0.55 -3.63
CA LYS A 49 -4.07 -0.25 -4.46
C LYS A 49 -2.97 0.62 -5.10
N ARG A 50 -3.33 1.78 -5.67
CA ARG A 50 -2.35 2.71 -6.27
C ARG A 50 -1.35 3.24 -5.25
N LYS A 51 -1.78 3.54 -4.01
CA LYS A 51 -0.89 3.96 -2.92
C LYS A 51 0.08 2.84 -2.52
N GLY A 52 -0.39 1.60 -2.40
CA GLY A 52 0.44 0.44 -2.10
C GLY A 52 1.51 0.24 -3.17
N ASN A 53 1.12 0.19 -4.44
CA ASN A 53 2.06 0.03 -5.56
C ASN A 53 3.12 1.16 -5.61
N GLY A 54 2.71 2.41 -5.36
CA GLY A 54 3.64 3.54 -5.31
C GLY A 54 4.66 3.39 -4.18
N PHE A 55 4.24 2.86 -3.03
CA PHE A 55 5.14 2.62 -1.91
C PHE A 55 6.11 1.44 -2.16
N GLU A 56 5.67 0.37 -2.82
CA GLU A 56 6.57 -0.70 -3.26
C GLU A 56 7.68 -0.17 -4.17
N LEU A 57 7.34 0.66 -5.16
CA LEU A 57 8.32 1.29 -6.05
C LEU A 57 9.26 2.25 -5.31
N GLU A 58 8.77 3.00 -4.32
CA GLU A 58 9.61 3.85 -3.45
C GLU A 58 10.70 3.01 -2.76
N ILE A 59 10.35 1.83 -2.23
CA ILE A 59 11.31 0.93 -1.58
C ILE A 59 12.29 0.36 -2.61
N VAL A 60 11.82 -0.09 -3.77
CA VAL A 60 12.68 -0.59 -4.85
C VAL A 60 13.74 0.46 -5.25
N HIS A 61 13.32 1.71 -5.44
CA HIS A 61 14.26 2.80 -5.76
C HIS A 61 15.32 2.98 -4.67
N LYS A 62 14.91 2.97 -3.39
CA LYS A 62 15.84 3.10 -2.27
C LYS A 62 16.83 1.94 -2.18
N LEU A 63 16.40 0.70 -2.43
CA LEU A 63 17.28 -0.45 -2.46
C LEU A 63 18.32 -0.35 -3.59
N ARG A 64 17.89 0.08 -4.76
CA ARG A 64 18.81 0.32 -5.90
C ARG A 64 19.82 1.43 -5.61
N GLU A 65 19.40 2.52 -4.98
CA GLU A 65 20.29 3.62 -4.56
C GLU A 65 21.42 3.15 -3.61
N ILE A 66 21.18 2.09 -2.82
CA ILE A 66 22.19 1.51 -1.91
C ILE A 66 22.90 0.28 -2.47
N GLY A 67 22.75 0.00 -3.78
CA GLY A 67 23.52 -0.99 -4.51
C GLY A 67 22.79 -2.31 -4.86
N TYR A 68 21.53 -2.51 -4.46
CA TYR A 68 20.74 -3.68 -4.87
C TYR A 68 20.02 -3.41 -6.20
N GLU A 69 20.79 -3.33 -7.28
CA GLU A 69 20.29 -2.94 -8.61
C GLU A 69 19.25 -3.90 -9.19
N GLY A 70 19.33 -5.20 -8.84
CA GLY A 70 18.40 -6.24 -9.25
C GLY A 70 17.02 -6.19 -8.60
N CYS A 71 16.80 -5.30 -7.62
CA CYS A 71 15.53 -5.22 -6.91
C CYS A 71 14.38 -4.75 -7.81
N VAL A 72 13.26 -5.49 -7.75
CA VAL A 72 12.02 -5.22 -8.48
C VAL A 72 10.80 -5.52 -7.60
N SER A 73 9.64 -4.97 -7.95
CA SER A 73 8.38 -5.38 -7.33
C SER A 73 7.98 -6.77 -7.83
N SER A 74 7.63 -7.69 -6.93
CA SER A 74 7.21 -9.07 -7.25
C SER A 74 6.07 -9.12 -8.26
N ARG A 75 5.16 -8.15 -8.22
CA ARG A 75 4.01 -8.04 -9.16
C ARG A 75 4.42 -7.84 -10.60
N SER A 76 5.59 -7.25 -10.86
CA SER A 76 6.09 -7.01 -12.21
C SER A 76 6.71 -8.26 -12.83
N GLN A 77 7.09 -9.26 -12.03
CA GLN A 77 7.87 -10.40 -12.45
C GLN A 77 7.15 -11.74 -12.31
N ASN A 78 6.49 -12.01 -11.18
CA ASN A 78 5.95 -13.37 -10.95
C ASN A 78 4.77 -13.37 -9.96
N LYS A 79 3.61 -13.88 -10.40
CA LYS A 79 2.43 -14.07 -9.54
C LYS A 79 2.66 -15.04 -8.37
N ALA A 80 3.59 -15.98 -8.50
CA ALA A 80 3.92 -16.94 -7.43
C ALA A 80 4.55 -16.22 -6.21
N LEU A 81 5.43 -15.25 -6.44
CA LEU A 81 6.06 -14.46 -5.37
C LEU A 81 5.05 -13.55 -4.64
N ASP A 82 4.02 -13.07 -5.33
CA ASP A 82 2.93 -12.30 -4.71
C ASP A 82 2.10 -13.18 -3.74
N ALA A 83 2.00 -14.49 -4.02
CA ALA A 83 1.39 -15.47 -3.10
C ALA A 83 2.23 -15.69 -1.84
N ASP A 84 3.54 -15.57 -1.92
CA ASP A 84 4.51 -15.79 -0.84
C ASP A 84 4.67 -14.62 0.13
N LYS A 85 3.83 -13.59 0.00
CA LYS A 85 3.91 -12.38 0.85
C LYS A 85 5.26 -11.64 0.76
N VAL A 86 5.97 -11.78 -0.35
CA VAL A 86 7.19 -11.02 -0.66
C VAL A 86 6.85 -10.02 -1.75
N ASP A 87 6.79 -8.73 -1.41
CA ASP A 87 6.44 -7.66 -2.37
C ASP A 87 7.64 -7.20 -3.20
N ILE A 88 8.87 -7.41 -2.69
CA ILE A 88 10.10 -6.98 -3.35
C ILE A 88 11.06 -8.16 -3.42
N CYS A 89 11.49 -8.48 -4.63
CA CYS A 89 12.48 -9.49 -4.91
C CYS A 89 13.71 -8.88 -5.58
N ASP A 90 14.83 -9.57 -5.46
CA ASP A 90 16.07 -9.22 -6.12
C ASP A 90 16.41 -10.28 -7.17
N MET A 91 16.54 -9.86 -8.42
CA MET A 91 16.85 -10.74 -9.56
C MET A 91 18.28 -11.31 -9.48
N ASN A 92 19.15 -10.65 -8.73
CA ASN A 92 20.55 -11.09 -8.51
C ASN A 92 20.70 -11.97 -7.25
N ASP A 93 19.61 -12.15 -6.48
CA ASP A 93 19.60 -12.87 -5.19
C ASP A 93 20.62 -12.36 -4.14
N GLU A 94 20.97 -11.08 -4.22
CA GLU A 94 21.91 -10.43 -3.29
C GLU A 94 21.21 -9.88 -2.05
N LEU A 95 19.88 -9.61 -2.13
CA LEU A 95 19.09 -9.07 -1.02
C LEU A 95 19.00 -10.08 0.13
N PRO A 96 19.51 -9.74 1.33
CA PRO A 96 19.63 -10.70 2.43
C PRO A 96 18.33 -10.91 3.23
N VAL A 97 17.21 -10.31 2.82
CA VAL A 97 15.93 -10.33 3.54
C VAL A 97 14.75 -10.46 2.58
N ASN A 98 13.67 -11.09 3.03
CA ASN A 98 12.38 -11.05 2.36
C ASN A 98 11.62 -9.80 2.77
N ILE A 99 11.21 -8.98 1.81
CA ILE A 99 10.55 -7.70 2.10
C ILE A 99 9.08 -7.72 1.72
N GLN A 100 8.24 -7.42 2.71
CA GLN A 100 6.82 -7.09 2.54
C GLN A 100 6.59 -5.62 2.82
N SER A 101 5.87 -4.92 1.96
CA SER A 101 5.49 -3.53 2.14
C SER A 101 4.04 -3.38 2.63
N LYS A 102 3.78 -2.45 3.52
CA LYS A 102 2.42 -2.12 3.99
C LYS A 102 2.24 -0.61 4.12
N TYR A 103 1.23 -0.06 3.45
CA TYR A 103 0.86 1.35 3.56
C TYR A 103 -0.56 1.46 4.13
N THR A 104 -0.68 1.46 5.45
CA THR A 104 -1.94 1.37 6.18
C THR A 104 -1.98 2.35 7.36
N GLN A 105 -3.19 2.66 7.86
CA GLN A 105 -3.34 3.50 9.07
C GLN A 105 -2.89 2.78 10.34
N ASN A 106 -3.24 1.51 10.47
CA ASN A 106 -2.85 0.67 11.59
C ASN A 106 -1.77 -0.30 11.14
N MET A 107 -0.83 -0.58 12.03
CA MET A 107 0.22 -1.57 11.79
C MET A 107 -0.43 -2.96 11.70
N PRO A 108 -0.18 -3.70 10.61
CA PRO A 108 -0.64 -5.07 10.49
C PRO A 108 0.05 -5.99 11.51
N ASN A 109 -0.56 -7.15 11.77
CA ASN A 109 0.11 -8.17 12.57
C ASN A 109 1.32 -8.72 11.79
N TYR A 110 2.51 -8.45 12.31
CA TYR A 110 3.76 -8.89 11.71
C TYR A 110 3.87 -10.41 11.64
N PHE A 111 3.50 -11.11 12.71
CA PHE A 111 3.64 -12.56 12.80
C PHE A 111 2.74 -13.29 11.81
N ASP A 112 1.49 -12.86 11.65
CA ASP A 112 0.56 -13.46 10.69
C ASP A 112 1.09 -13.35 9.25
N ILE A 113 1.71 -12.21 8.90
CA ILE A 113 2.24 -11.98 7.56
C ILE A 113 3.52 -12.80 7.36
N ARG A 114 4.44 -12.78 8.34
CA ARG A 114 5.69 -13.56 8.32
C ARG A 114 5.41 -15.06 8.18
N ASP A 115 4.43 -15.57 8.93
CA ASP A 115 4.13 -16.99 8.95
C ASP A 115 3.48 -17.47 7.63
N ALA A 116 2.84 -16.57 6.90
CA ALA A 116 2.32 -16.80 5.57
C ALA A 116 3.38 -16.73 4.45
N CYS A 117 4.61 -16.27 4.74
CA CYS A 117 5.73 -16.33 3.80
C CYS A 117 6.26 -17.76 3.70
N SER A 118 6.44 -18.31 2.51
CA SER A 118 6.95 -19.67 2.30
C SER A 118 8.45 -19.78 2.53
N ASP A 119 9.22 -18.77 2.12
CA ASP A 119 10.65 -18.73 2.36
C ASP A 119 10.96 -18.44 3.83
N LYS A 120 11.52 -19.43 4.53
CA LYS A 120 11.95 -19.34 5.92
C LYS A 120 13.47 -19.19 6.09
N VAL A 121 14.21 -19.20 4.99
CA VAL A 121 15.67 -19.11 5.01
C VAL A 121 16.13 -17.68 5.24
N LYS A 122 15.59 -16.76 4.46
CA LYS A 122 15.90 -15.32 4.64
C LYS A 122 15.07 -14.72 5.77
N PRO A 123 15.64 -13.82 6.60
CA PRO A 123 14.87 -13.07 7.57
C PRO A 123 13.73 -12.28 6.89
N PHE A 124 12.58 -12.23 7.55
CA PHE A 124 11.43 -11.50 7.04
C PHE A 124 11.43 -10.06 7.57
N CYS A 125 11.32 -9.10 6.68
CA CYS A 125 11.24 -7.68 6.99
C CYS A 125 9.91 -7.10 6.50
N MET A 126 9.12 -6.50 7.39
CA MET A 126 7.96 -5.72 7.00
C MET A 126 8.30 -4.23 7.03
N ILE A 127 8.24 -3.56 5.88
CA ILE A 127 8.38 -2.12 5.79
C ILE A 127 6.97 -1.50 5.84
N TRP A 128 6.65 -0.85 6.96
CA TRP A 128 5.35 -0.24 7.17
C TRP A 128 5.40 1.28 7.13
N LYS A 129 4.61 1.86 6.22
CA LYS A 129 4.37 3.30 6.12
C LYS A 129 3.03 3.64 6.73
N LYS A 130 3.04 4.47 7.77
CA LYS A 130 1.80 4.88 8.45
C LYS A 130 1.04 5.89 7.59
N ALA A 131 -0.14 5.51 7.10
CA ALA A 131 -1.01 6.42 6.38
C ALA A 131 -1.56 7.50 7.30
N GLY A 132 -1.62 8.73 6.79
CA GLY A 132 -2.30 9.81 7.49
C GLY A 132 -3.82 9.60 7.49
N LYS A 133 -4.50 10.17 8.48
CA LYS A 133 -5.97 10.23 8.53
C LYS A 133 -6.48 11.33 7.58
N ASP A 134 -7.63 11.12 6.99
CA ASP A 134 -8.41 12.12 6.24
C ASP A 134 -7.62 12.91 5.18
N GLY A 135 -6.67 12.23 4.50
CA GLY A 135 -5.86 12.85 3.46
C GLY A 135 -4.61 13.56 3.95
N SER A 136 -4.35 13.57 5.26
CA SER A 136 -3.11 14.11 5.80
C SER A 136 -1.86 13.32 5.32
N PRO A 137 -0.67 13.92 5.35
CA PRO A 137 0.58 13.24 5.00
C PRO A 137 0.84 11.98 5.83
N SER A 138 1.68 11.10 5.30
CA SER A 138 2.20 9.94 6.04
C SER A 138 2.97 10.41 7.30
N ARG A 139 2.85 9.66 8.39
CA ARG A 139 3.55 9.94 9.66
C ARG A 139 4.94 9.34 9.74
N GLY A 140 5.37 8.64 8.71
CA GLY A 140 6.69 8.01 8.66
C GLY A 140 6.65 6.55 8.21
N THR A 141 7.83 5.99 8.08
CA THR A 141 8.06 4.60 7.64
C THR A 141 8.98 3.93 8.66
N VAL A 142 8.68 2.69 9.03
CA VAL A 142 9.50 1.87 9.91
C VAL A 142 9.73 0.49 9.29
N ALA A 143 10.86 -0.14 9.64
CA ALA A 143 11.12 -1.54 9.35
C ALA A 143 10.88 -2.37 10.61
N VAL A 144 10.14 -3.46 10.47
CA VAL A 144 9.88 -4.45 11.53
C VAL A 144 10.62 -5.72 11.13
N ILE A 145 11.58 -6.11 11.95
CA ILE A 145 12.47 -7.26 11.72
C ILE A 145 12.55 -8.13 12.98
N PRO A 146 12.93 -9.41 12.86
CA PRO A 146 13.23 -10.24 14.02
C PRO A 146 14.34 -9.61 14.87
N VAL A 147 14.22 -9.72 16.20
CA VAL A 147 15.19 -9.12 17.11
C VAL A 147 16.59 -9.72 16.95
N GLU A 148 16.68 -11.02 16.63
CA GLU A 148 17.93 -11.72 16.36
C GLU A 148 18.66 -11.09 15.16
N TYR A 149 17.90 -10.73 14.11
CA TYR A 149 18.46 -10.07 12.93
C TYR A 149 18.91 -8.65 13.25
N PHE A 150 18.17 -7.94 14.07
CA PHE A 150 18.59 -6.61 14.59
C PHE A 150 19.91 -6.69 15.33
N TYR A 151 20.11 -7.68 16.21
CA TYR A 151 21.39 -7.87 16.91
C TYR A 151 22.54 -8.18 15.95
N GLN A 152 22.30 -8.95 14.90
CA GLN A 152 23.32 -9.20 13.85
C GLN A 152 23.71 -7.89 13.13
N LEU A 153 22.76 -7.02 12.81
CA LEU A 153 23.04 -5.72 12.20
C LEU A 153 23.87 -4.82 13.14
N ILE A 154 23.53 -4.75 14.42
CA ILE A 154 24.30 -4.01 15.43
C ILE A 154 25.73 -4.54 15.56
N SER A 155 25.89 -5.87 15.58
CA SER A 155 27.22 -6.50 15.63
C SER A 155 28.07 -6.14 14.41
N LYS A 156 27.52 -6.27 13.20
CA LYS A 156 28.22 -5.85 11.97
C LYS A 156 28.61 -4.38 11.98
N TRP A 157 27.73 -3.50 12.47
CA TRP A 157 27.99 -2.07 12.56
C TRP A 157 29.16 -1.77 13.51
N LYS A 158 29.21 -2.42 14.68
CA LYS A 158 30.34 -2.31 15.60
C LYS A 158 31.68 -2.64 14.93
N HIS A 159 31.72 -3.74 14.14
CA HIS A 159 32.94 -4.12 13.41
C HIS A 159 33.35 -3.10 12.33
N LEU A 160 32.38 -2.44 11.68
CA LEU A 160 32.68 -1.40 10.69
C LEU A 160 33.26 -0.12 11.32
N LEU A 161 32.82 0.24 12.52
CA LEU A 161 33.30 1.44 13.23
C LEU A 161 34.66 1.21 13.94
N SER A 162 35.13 -0.03 14.01
CA SER A 162 36.41 -0.41 14.66
C SER A 162 37.60 -0.45 13.70
N LYS A 163 37.34 -0.20 12.39
CA LYS A 163 38.35 -0.10 11.34
C LYS A 163 38.70 1.35 11.02
#